data_627d853e1e955a49d575aa1800f2b500
#
_entry.id   627d853e1e955a49d575aa1800f2b500
#
_cell.length_a   1.000
_cell.length_b   1.000
_cell.length_c   1.000
_cell.angle_alpha   90.00
_cell.angle_beta   90.00
_cell.angle_gamma   90.00
#
_symmetry.space_group_name_H-M   'P 1'
#
loop_
_entity.id
_entity.type
_entity.pdbx_description
1 polymer ?
#
loop_
_entity_poly.entity_id
_entity_poly.type
_entity_poly.pdbx_seq_one_letter_code
_entity_poly.pdbx_strand_id
1 'polypeptide(L)'
;MLDVIWLIPALPLAGFVLILLFGRRLGDPKAGYLATLMCGGAFVVTVGVFFDLLSKSTEERHHIGKVFSWVPVGSLKVDMAFLADPLSITMCLFVTGIGTLIHLYAVGYMQGDPRFSKFFLYLNLFAVSMLLLVLGENMLVTFLGWEGVGTCSYLLISFWHERDSAATAGKKAFVTNRVGDWGFMMAMFFAFQATGTLSYAGVNAQAHTMAQTTATAIALFCFIGACGKSAQLPLYLWLPDAMEGPTPVSALIHAATMVTAGVFLMCRVSPILDAASSYAPTLIAIIGVATALFAATIAVAQNDIKKVLAYSTVSQLGYMFLAVGSGAYTAAIFHMVTHAFFKALLFLGSGAVIHGMHHEQDMRRMGALRKVMPITAATFIVGWLAIAGVPPFAGFWCKDDILLAAYDKSPVLWALGLITALLTAYYMTRQVIMVFYGKARWHDAHEEHGAHGDFEPHESPAIMLLPLVVLAALSIVGGGLNLPFKPSTEKLAHWLEPVVGAHESTTAKLPLAVIATVVALLGIAAAIMIYAKHRAKVIEPQVLAEGWYYDRAVSKFMGGPGREAFDAVAWYDATVVDGAVNGVGRLVRGTAQRIRTVQSGNVRNYAAAIGVGVVALLGWFVIVRSNL
;
A
#
# COMPACT_ATOMS: atom_id res chain seq x y z
N MET A 1 1.97 -16.04 25.00
CA MET A 1 1.35 -14.95 24.21
C MET A 1 1.08 -15.36 22.76
N LEU A 2 1.85 -16.29 22.21
CA LEU A 2 1.65 -16.77 20.82
C LEU A 2 0.27 -17.36 20.55
N ASP A 3 -0.31 -18.10 21.49
CA ASP A 3 -1.66 -18.70 21.35
C ASP A 3 -2.79 -17.67 21.25
N VAL A 4 -2.54 -16.42 21.61
CA VAL A 4 -3.51 -15.33 21.53
C VAL A 4 -3.22 -14.35 20.39
N ILE A 5 -2.40 -14.73 19.41
CA ILE A 5 -2.07 -13.89 18.24
C ILE A 5 -3.32 -13.36 17.53
N TRP A 6 -4.41 -14.12 17.53
CA TRP A 6 -5.69 -13.75 16.93
C TRP A 6 -6.31 -12.50 17.57
N LEU A 7 -5.94 -12.16 18.81
CA LEU A 7 -6.39 -10.92 19.46
C LEU A 7 -5.86 -9.67 18.76
N ILE A 8 -4.72 -9.75 18.06
CA ILE A 8 -4.14 -8.61 17.36
C ILE A 8 -5.13 -8.04 16.32
N PRO A 9 -5.69 -8.81 15.37
CA PRO A 9 -6.74 -8.32 14.48
C PRO A 9 -8.12 -8.25 15.14
N ALA A 10 -8.41 -9.08 16.15
CA ALA A 10 -9.73 -9.14 16.77
C ALA A 10 -10.10 -7.88 17.58
N LEU A 11 -9.12 -7.21 18.22
CA LEU A 11 -9.38 -6.00 18.98
C LEU A 11 -9.85 -4.84 18.10
N PRO A 12 -9.17 -4.45 17.02
CA PRO A 12 -9.70 -3.44 16.10
C PRO A 12 -11.02 -3.89 15.43
N LEU A 13 -11.22 -5.20 15.18
CA LEU A 13 -12.48 -5.72 14.68
C LEU A 13 -13.62 -5.51 15.70
N ALA A 14 -13.37 -5.77 16.98
CA ALA A 14 -14.32 -5.46 18.03
C ALA A 14 -14.64 -3.95 18.09
N GLY A 15 -13.63 -3.10 17.94
CA GLY A 15 -13.82 -1.65 17.83
C GLY A 15 -14.70 -1.27 16.64
N PHE A 16 -14.44 -1.85 15.47
CA PHE A 16 -15.28 -1.67 14.28
C PHE A 16 -16.74 -2.06 14.55
N VAL A 17 -16.97 -3.25 15.10
CA VAL A 17 -18.34 -3.76 15.39
C VAL A 17 -19.04 -2.88 16.44
N LEU A 18 -18.36 -2.52 17.53
CA LEU A 18 -18.94 -1.68 18.58
C LEU A 18 -19.29 -0.27 18.04
N ILE A 19 -18.45 0.33 17.21
CA ILE A 19 -18.73 1.63 16.60
C ILE A 19 -19.85 1.49 15.54
N LEU A 20 -19.91 0.40 14.80
CA LEU A 20 -20.99 0.14 13.84
C LEU A 20 -22.36 0.10 14.55
N LEU A 21 -22.45 -0.60 15.67
CA LEU A 21 -23.69 -0.78 16.41
C LEU A 21 -24.07 0.45 17.27
N PHE A 22 -23.08 1.07 17.91
CA PHE A 22 -23.30 2.10 18.93
C PHE A 22 -22.71 3.47 18.58
N GLY A 23 -22.09 3.64 17.42
CA GLY A 23 -21.36 4.87 17.05
C GLY A 23 -22.23 6.13 17.09
N ARG A 24 -23.52 6.04 16.74
CA ARG A 24 -24.44 7.17 16.86
C ARG A 24 -24.69 7.61 18.31
N ARG A 25 -24.63 6.67 19.27
CA ARG A 25 -24.79 6.95 20.71
C ARG A 25 -23.50 7.40 21.37
N LEU A 26 -22.37 6.87 20.89
CA LEU A 26 -21.05 7.25 21.39
C LEU A 26 -20.69 8.68 20.97
N GLY A 27 -20.86 9.00 19.70
CA GLY A 27 -20.58 10.34 19.16
C GLY A 27 -19.12 10.77 19.31
N ASP A 28 -18.89 12.08 19.13
CA ASP A 28 -17.63 12.78 19.37
C ASP A 28 -17.49 13.13 20.87
N PRO A 29 -16.37 12.90 21.58
CA PRO A 29 -15.16 12.21 21.09
C PRO A 29 -15.09 10.70 21.43
N LYS A 30 -16.13 10.12 22.05
CA LYS A 30 -16.09 8.77 22.65
C LYS A 30 -15.83 7.66 21.63
N ALA A 31 -16.41 7.77 20.42
CA ALA A 31 -16.15 6.80 19.35
C ALA A 31 -14.67 6.78 18.94
N GLY A 32 -14.02 7.95 18.92
CA GLY A 32 -12.60 8.07 18.63
C GLY A 32 -11.72 7.45 19.71
N TYR A 33 -12.01 7.70 20.97
CA TYR A 33 -11.28 7.07 22.07
C TYR A 33 -11.45 5.55 22.12
N LEU A 34 -12.67 5.04 21.83
CA LEU A 34 -12.89 3.60 21.72
C LEU A 34 -12.02 2.99 20.62
N ALA A 35 -12.04 3.60 19.44
CA ALA A 35 -11.21 3.14 18.31
C ALA A 35 -9.72 3.14 18.65
N THR A 36 -9.24 4.20 19.28
CA THR A 36 -7.86 4.33 19.73
C THR A 36 -7.48 3.27 20.78
N LEU A 37 -8.37 3.00 21.73
CA LEU A 37 -8.17 1.99 22.77
C LEU A 37 -8.05 0.59 22.17
N MET A 38 -8.89 0.25 21.20
CA MET A 38 -8.87 -1.06 20.54
C MET A 38 -7.58 -1.26 19.72
N CYS A 39 -7.15 -0.23 18.99
CA CYS A 39 -5.87 -0.28 18.27
C CYS A 39 -4.67 -0.35 19.23
N GLY A 40 -4.71 0.43 20.34
CA GLY A 40 -3.69 0.40 21.38
C GLY A 40 -3.63 -0.94 22.14
N GLY A 41 -4.78 -1.55 22.37
CA GLY A 41 -4.86 -2.91 22.92
C GLY A 41 -4.19 -3.94 21.99
N ALA A 42 -4.42 -3.84 20.67
CA ALA A 42 -3.74 -4.66 19.67
C ALA A 42 -2.21 -4.44 19.71
N PHE A 43 -1.74 -3.21 19.92
CA PHE A 43 -0.33 -2.91 20.09
C PHE A 43 0.27 -3.59 21.33
N VAL A 44 -0.42 -3.54 22.47
CA VAL A 44 0.03 -4.22 23.70
C VAL A 44 0.16 -5.73 23.49
N VAL A 45 -0.82 -6.35 22.84
CA VAL A 45 -0.75 -7.79 22.50
C VAL A 45 0.42 -8.06 21.56
N THR A 46 0.62 -7.22 20.54
CA THR A 46 1.74 -7.36 19.59
C THR A 46 3.09 -7.27 20.29
N VAL A 47 3.26 -6.34 21.23
CA VAL A 47 4.49 -6.22 22.05
C VAL A 47 4.70 -7.49 22.89
N GLY A 48 3.64 -8.04 23.48
CA GLY A 48 3.73 -9.31 24.22
C GLY A 48 4.16 -10.48 23.33
N VAL A 49 3.60 -10.59 22.10
CA VAL A 49 3.99 -11.61 21.12
C VAL A 49 5.44 -11.39 20.65
N PHE A 50 5.88 -10.15 20.47
CA PHE A 50 7.26 -9.81 20.11
C PHE A 50 8.26 -10.33 21.16
N PHE A 51 8.02 -10.06 22.44
CA PHE A 51 8.91 -10.54 23.51
C PHE A 51 8.89 -12.07 23.66
N ASP A 52 7.74 -12.71 23.40
CA ASP A 52 7.64 -14.17 23.42
C ASP A 52 8.48 -14.79 22.27
N LEU A 53 8.41 -14.24 21.06
CA LEU A 53 9.26 -14.67 19.95
C LEU A 53 10.74 -14.35 20.18
N LEU A 54 11.05 -13.19 20.78
CA LEU A 54 12.42 -12.78 21.05
C LEU A 54 13.13 -13.72 22.06
N SER A 55 12.36 -14.35 22.97
CA SER A 55 12.88 -15.32 23.94
C SER A 55 13.23 -16.68 23.34
N LYS A 56 12.80 -16.94 22.09
CA LYS A 56 13.05 -18.21 21.37
C LYS A 56 14.36 -18.18 20.60
N SER A 57 14.89 -19.38 20.33
CA SER A 57 16.01 -19.52 19.39
C SER A 57 15.63 -19.02 17.99
N THR A 58 16.61 -18.64 17.18
CA THR A 58 16.39 -18.05 15.85
C THR A 58 15.53 -18.95 14.96
N GLU A 59 15.74 -20.26 15.00
CA GLU A 59 15.01 -21.25 14.20
C GLU A 59 13.57 -21.46 14.67
N GLU A 60 13.26 -21.19 15.94
CA GLU A 60 11.94 -21.38 16.56
C GLU A 60 11.08 -20.09 16.53
N ARG A 61 11.56 -19.00 15.92
CA ARG A 61 10.84 -17.73 15.84
C ARG A 61 9.72 -17.76 14.82
N HIS A 62 8.90 -18.79 14.87
CA HIS A 62 7.67 -18.86 14.08
C HIS A 62 6.56 -19.56 14.88
N HIS A 63 5.32 -19.11 14.66
CA HIS A 63 4.13 -19.74 15.25
C HIS A 63 2.94 -19.53 14.33
N ILE A 64 2.16 -20.59 14.09
CA ILE A 64 0.94 -20.54 13.30
C ILE A 64 -0.25 -20.74 14.22
N GLY A 65 -1.06 -19.71 14.35
CA GLY A 65 -2.34 -19.75 15.07
C GLY A 65 -3.49 -20.01 14.09
N LYS A 66 -3.97 -21.25 14.02
CA LYS A 66 -5.15 -21.61 13.22
C LYS A 66 -6.44 -21.26 13.96
N VAL A 67 -7.36 -20.57 13.25
CA VAL A 67 -8.69 -20.22 13.78
C VAL A 67 -9.74 -21.22 13.31
N PHE A 68 -9.87 -21.42 12.00
CA PHE A 68 -10.77 -22.41 11.39
C PHE A 68 -10.34 -22.77 9.97
N SER A 69 -10.85 -23.88 9.42
CA SER A 69 -10.67 -24.23 8.01
C SER A 69 -11.64 -23.43 7.15
N TRP A 70 -11.10 -22.60 6.24
CA TRP A 70 -11.91 -21.68 5.45
C TRP A 70 -12.35 -22.27 4.12
N VAL A 71 -11.40 -22.83 3.33
CA VAL A 71 -11.70 -23.40 2.00
C VAL A 71 -11.21 -24.86 1.96
N PRO A 72 -12.06 -25.85 2.35
CA PRO A 72 -11.73 -27.28 2.29
C PRO A 72 -12.28 -27.91 1.00
N VAL A 73 -11.76 -27.56 -0.20
CA VAL A 73 -12.29 -28.02 -1.50
C VAL A 73 -11.24 -28.86 -2.25
N GLY A 74 -11.44 -30.16 -2.33
CA GLY A 74 -10.54 -31.06 -3.06
C GLY A 74 -9.12 -30.99 -2.54
N SER A 75 -8.16 -30.68 -3.42
CA SER A 75 -6.76 -30.47 -3.07
C SER A 75 -6.50 -29.08 -2.48
N LEU A 76 -7.38 -28.10 -2.72
CA LEU A 76 -7.26 -26.76 -2.17
C LEU A 76 -7.74 -26.76 -0.71
N LYS A 77 -6.78 -26.66 0.20
CA LYS A 77 -7.03 -26.53 1.65
C LYS A 77 -6.45 -25.23 2.13
N VAL A 78 -7.29 -24.30 2.51
CA VAL A 78 -6.89 -23.00 3.05
C VAL A 78 -7.51 -22.81 4.41
N ASP A 79 -6.68 -22.56 5.40
CA ASP A 79 -7.10 -22.24 6.75
C ASP A 79 -7.10 -20.72 6.97
N MET A 80 -8.06 -20.23 7.75
CA MET A 80 -7.94 -18.93 8.38
C MET A 80 -6.94 -19.09 9.52
N ALA A 81 -5.70 -18.72 9.25
CA ALA A 81 -4.57 -18.88 10.14
C ALA A 81 -3.66 -17.65 10.11
N PHE A 82 -3.04 -17.37 11.25
CA PHE A 82 -2.15 -16.24 11.46
C PHE A 82 -0.73 -16.73 11.70
N LEU A 83 0.22 -16.11 11.01
CA LEU A 83 1.66 -16.39 11.14
C LEU A 83 2.32 -15.30 11.98
N ALA A 84 2.83 -15.69 13.16
CA ALA A 84 3.75 -14.86 13.93
C ALA A 84 5.18 -15.26 13.60
N ASP A 85 5.88 -14.42 12.90
CA ASP A 85 7.31 -14.51 12.63
C ASP A 85 7.96 -13.12 12.69
N PRO A 86 9.29 -13.01 12.60
CA PRO A 86 9.97 -11.71 12.68
C PRO A 86 9.45 -10.66 11.71
N LEU A 87 9.08 -11.03 10.49
CA LEU A 87 8.59 -10.10 9.48
C LEU A 87 7.17 -9.63 9.81
N SER A 88 6.22 -10.55 10.08
CA SER A 88 4.84 -10.21 10.43
C SER A 88 4.77 -9.36 11.69
N ILE A 89 5.52 -9.72 12.74
CA ILE A 89 5.47 -9.00 14.01
C ILE A 89 6.15 -7.64 13.92
N THR A 90 7.22 -7.49 13.13
CA THR A 90 7.77 -6.16 12.82
C THR A 90 6.72 -5.26 12.17
N MET A 91 5.97 -5.78 11.20
CA MET A 91 4.86 -5.04 10.58
C MET A 91 3.77 -4.71 11.60
N CYS A 92 3.34 -5.66 12.42
CA CYS A 92 2.30 -5.44 13.42
C CYS A 92 2.69 -4.37 14.45
N LEU A 93 3.96 -4.31 14.88
CA LEU A 93 4.44 -3.31 15.83
C LEU A 93 4.23 -1.88 15.34
N PHE A 94 4.60 -1.56 14.10
CA PHE A 94 4.42 -0.20 13.63
C PHE A 94 3.00 0.05 13.10
N VAL A 95 2.31 -0.95 12.53
CA VAL A 95 0.90 -0.80 12.12
C VAL A 95 0.01 -0.49 13.32
N THR A 96 0.15 -1.22 14.42
CA THR A 96 -0.66 -1.00 15.62
C THR A 96 -0.15 0.18 16.45
N GLY A 97 1.16 0.34 16.63
CA GLY A 97 1.75 1.41 17.45
C GLY A 97 1.55 2.78 16.82
N ILE A 98 2.00 2.97 15.56
CA ILE A 98 1.81 4.23 14.84
C ILE A 98 0.32 4.43 14.53
N GLY A 99 -0.41 3.35 14.20
CA GLY A 99 -1.86 3.38 14.04
C GLY A 99 -2.57 3.95 15.25
N THR A 100 -2.19 3.56 16.46
CA THR A 100 -2.73 4.13 17.72
C THR A 100 -2.46 5.63 17.84
N LEU A 101 -1.24 6.07 17.52
CA LEU A 101 -0.89 7.50 17.54
C LEU A 101 -1.70 8.30 16.51
N ILE A 102 -1.92 7.73 15.32
CA ILE A 102 -2.75 8.35 14.27
C ILE A 102 -4.23 8.40 14.71
N HIS A 103 -4.76 7.34 15.33
CA HIS A 103 -6.12 7.36 15.88
C HIS A 103 -6.28 8.44 16.95
N LEU A 104 -5.31 8.54 17.87
CA LEU A 104 -5.32 9.58 18.90
C LEU A 104 -5.28 11.00 18.30
N TYR A 105 -4.39 11.22 17.33
CA TYR A 105 -4.32 12.49 16.60
C TYR A 105 -5.65 12.82 15.91
N ALA A 106 -6.26 11.81 15.28
CA ALA A 106 -7.51 11.97 14.56
C ALA A 106 -8.68 12.40 15.46
N VAL A 107 -8.66 12.08 16.75
CA VAL A 107 -9.69 12.56 17.70
C VAL A 107 -9.72 14.10 17.74
N GLY A 108 -8.55 14.75 17.80
CA GLY A 108 -8.47 16.20 17.75
C GLY A 108 -8.73 16.77 16.36
N TYR A 109 -8.18 16.14 15.31
CA TYR A 109 -8.29 16.64 13.94
C TYR A 109 -9.72 16.60 13.37
N MET A 110 -10.50 15.56 13.72
CA MET A 110 -11.87 15.35 13.22
C MET A 110 -12.95 15.87 14.18
N GLN A 111 -12.56 16.55 15.24
CA GLN A 111 -13.51 17.10 16.22
C GLN A 111 -14.50 18.03 15.53
N GLY A 112 -15.80 17.83 15.80
CA GLY A 112 -16.88 18.60 15.20
C GLY A 112 -17.35 18.12 13.81
N ASP A 113 -16.69 17.13 13.17
CA ASP A 113 -17.19 16.56 11.91
C ASP A 113 -18.48 15.76 12.17
N PRO A 114 -19.58 16.01 11.42
CA PRO A 114 -20.86 15.33 11.62
C PRO A 114 -20.78 13.81 11.40
N ARG A 115 -19.76 13.33 10.73
CA ARG A 115 -19.51 11.89 10.46
C ARG A 115 -18.34 11.34 11.29
N PHE A 116 -18.02 11.97 12.41
CA PHE A 116 -16.93 11.58 13.30
C PHE A 116 -16.88 10.07 13.59
N SER A 117 -18.00 9.49 14.06
CA SER A 117 -18.05 8.06 14.37
C SER A 117 -17.84 7.18 13.14
N LYS A 118 -18.34 7.58 11.97
CA LYS A 118 -18.14 6.87 10.69
C LYS A 118 -16.68 6.88 10.26
N PHE A 119 -15.97 7.95 10.54
CA PHE A 119 -14.53 8.05 10.29
C PHE A 119 -13.75 6.99 11.08
N PHE A 120 -13.97 6.90 12.38
CA PHE A 120 -13.30 5.92 13.26
C PHE A 120 -13.72 4.48 12.99
N LEU A 121 -14.95 4.26 12.53
CA LEU A 121 -15.41 2.98 12.02
C LEU A 121 -14.50 2.50 10.88
N TYR A 122 -14.25 3.37 9.89
CA TYR A 122 -13.42 3.04 8.73
C TYR A 122 -11.95 2.88 9.10
N LEU A 123 -11.43 3.66 10.05
CA LEU A 123 -10.06 3.51 10.54
C LEU A 123 -9.83 2.15 11.19
N ASN A 124 -10.75 1.68 12.05
CA ASN A 124 -10.63 0.37 12.68
C ASN A 124 -10.77 -0.76 11.67
N LEU A 125 -11.69 -0.66 10.70
CA LEU A 125 -11.81 -1.63 9.61
C LEU A 125 -10.52 -1.70 8.77
N PHE A 126 -9.90 -0.56 8.52
CA PHE A 126 -8.62 -0.48 7.84
C PHE A 126 -7.51 -1.18 8.65
N ALA A 127 -7.45 -0.94 9.97
CA ALA A 127 -6.48 -1.60 10.86
C ALA A 127 -6.65 -3.13 10.85
N VAL A 128 -7.89 -3.63 10.96
CA VAL A 128 -8.20 -5.08 10.82
C VAL A 128 -7.69 -5.63 9.49
N SER A 129 -8.03 -4.95 8.39
CA SER A 129 -7.66 -5.41 7.05
C SER A 129 -6.15 -5.47 6.88
N MET A 130 -5.42 -4.47 7.40
CA MET A 130 -3.95 -4.47 7.34
C MET A 130 -3.34 -5.56 8.22
N LEU A 131 -3.91 -5.83 9.39
CA LEU A 131 -3.44 -6.90 10.27
C LEU A 131 -3.72 -8.29 9.69
N LEU A 132 -4.85 -8.49 9.01
CA LEU A 132 -5.12 -9.72 8.24
C LEU A 132 -4.09 -9.91 7.12
N LEU A 133 -3.73 -8.83 6.43
CA LEU A 133 -2.73 -8.86 5.37
C LEU A 133 -1.37 -9.32 5.88
N VAL A 134 -0.87 -8.72 6.95
CA VAL A 134 0.51 -8.97 7.43
C VAL A 134 0.65 -10.24 8.26
N LEU A 135 -0.43 -10.67 8.91
CA LEU A 135 -0.47 -11.90 9.72
C LEU A 135 -0.91 -13.13 8.92
N GLY A 136 -1.39 -12.98 7.67
CA GLY A 136 -1.84 -14.11 6.87
C GLY A 136 -0.78 -15.20 6.74
N GLU A 137 -1.11 -16.43 7.15
CA GLU A 137 -0.24 -17.61 7.01
C GLU A 137 -0.11 -18.04 5.54
N ASN A 138 -1.10 -17.70 4.72
CA ASN A 138 -1.16 -18.07 3.33
C ASN A 138 -1.54 -16.90 2.43
N MET A 139 -1.28 -17.05 1.14
CA MET A 139 -1.51 -16.00 0.14
C MET A 139 -2.98 -15.55 0.07
N LEU A 140 -3.95 -16.45 0.35
CA LEU A 140 -5.37 -16.11 0.26
C LEU A 140 -5.84 -15.25 1.45
N VAL A 141 -5.37 -15.52 2.68
CA VAL A 141 -5.64 -14.67 3.85
C VAL A 141 -4.97 -13.31 3.68
N THR A 142 -3.73 -13.30 3.19
CA THR A 142 -3.05 -12.04 2.82
C THR A 142 -3.86 -11.27 1.77
N PHE A 143 -4.40 -11.95 0.75
CA PHE A 143 -5.21 -11.33 -0.29
C PHE A 143 -6.55 -10.78 0.24
N LEU A 144 -7.18 -11.47 1.20
CA LEU A 144 -8.37 -10.94 1.90
C LEU A 144 -8.07 -9.59 2.57
N GLY A 145 -6.96 -9.51 3.32
CA GLY A 145 -6.49 -8.25 3.90
C GLY A 145 -6.13 -7.20 2.84
N TRP A 146 -5.52 -7.64 1.73
CA TRP A 146 -5.12 -6.81 0.59
C TRP A 146 -6.30 -6.11 -0.07
N GLU A 147 -7.40 -6.83 -0.29
CA GLU A 147 -8.65 -6.30 -0.79
C GLU A 147 -9.35 -5.41 0.24
N GLY A 148 -9.27 -5.80 1.51
CA GLY A 148 -9.83 -5.05 2.62
C GLY A 148 -9.21 -3.66 2.75
N VAL A 149 -7.87 -3.52 2.71
CA VAL A 149 -7.21 -2.20 2.74
C VAL A 149 -7.52 -1.38 1.48
N GLY A 150 -7.70 -2.02 0.33
CA GLY A 150 -8.14 -1.36 -0.90
C GLY A 150 -9.53 -0.75 -0.77
N THR A 151 -10.49 -1.51 -0.24
CA THR A 151 -11.86 -1.06 0.02
C THR A 151 -11.89 0.06 1.06
N CYS A 152 -11.15 -0.09 2.17
CA CYS A 152 -11.07 0.92 3.21
C CYS A 152 -10.43 2.21 2.70
N SER A 153 -9.40 2.12 1.86
CA SER A 153 -8.77 3.31 1.26
C SER A 153 -9.76 4.08 0.39
N TYR A 154 -10.56 3.38 -0.43
CA TYR A 154 -11.64 3.99 -1.19
C TYR A 154 -12.60 4.78 -0.29
N LEU A 155 -13.08 4.15 0.80
CA LEU A 155 -14.03 4.77 1.74
C LEU A 155 -13.43 5.98 2.48
N LEU A 156 -12.13 5.93 2.79
CA LEU A 156 -11.42 6.97 3.54
C LEU A 156 -10.96 8.12 2.64
N ILE A 157 -10.52 7.85 1.41
CA ILE A 157 -10.15 8.88 0.44
C ILE A 157 -11.39 9.68 0.03
N SER A 158 -12.50 8.97 -0.25
CA SER A 158 -13.78 9.59 -0.59
C SER A 158 -14.63 9.93 0.64
N PHE A 159 -14.03 10.13 1.82
CA PHE A 159 -14.78 10.39 3.06
C PHE A 159 -15.71 11.60 2.93
N TRP A 160 -15.24 12.67 2.31
CA TRP A 160 -16.03 13.85 1.96
C TRP A 160 -16.59 13.75 0.53
N HIS A 161 -17.36 12.66 0.27
CA HIS A 161 -17.88 12.29 -1.05
C HIS A 161 -18.83 13.34 -1.69
N GLU A 162 -19.27 14.33 -0.95
CA GLU A 162 -19.99 15.49 -1.49
C GLU A 162 -19.11 16.35 -2.39
N ARG A 163 -17.78 16.24 -2.26
CA ARG A 163 -16.82 16.86 -3.17
C ARG A 163 -16.54 15.91 -4.32
N ASP A 164 -16.83 16.35 -5.55
CA ASP A 164 -16.59 15.55 -6.76
C ASP A 164 -15.13 15.11 -6.89
N SER A 165 -14.18 15.96 -6.46
CA SER A 165 -12.75 15.63 -6.43
C SER A 165 -12.46 14.44 -5.53
N ALA A 166 -13.01 14.41 -4.31
CA ALA A 166 -12.80 13.31 -3.36
C ALA A 166 -13.47 12.01 -3.85
N ALA A 167 -14.70 12.10 -4.38
CA ALA A 167 -15.40 10.96 -4.95
C ALA A 167 -14.65 10.35 -6.14
N THR A 168 -14.08 11.19 -7.01
CA THR A 168 -13.28 10.78 -8.17
C THR A 168 -11.94 10.20 -7.74
N ALA A 169 -11.25 10.80 -6.77
CA ALA A 169 -10.00 10.31 -6.22
C ALA A 169 -10.14 8.92 -5.60
N GLY A 170 -11.21 8.68 -4.82
CA GLY A 170 -11.48 7.36 -4.25
C GLY A 170 -11.73 6.30 -5.33
N LYS A 171 -12.56 6.59 -6.34
CA LYS A 171 -12.78 5.67 -7.48
C LYS A 171 -11.48 5.37 -8.22
N LYS A 172 -10.68 6.39 -8.51
CA LYS A 172 -9.37 6.24 -9.16
C LYS A 172 -8.44 5.33 -8.34
N ALA A 173 -8.37 5.56 -7.03
CA ALA A 173 -7.56 4.72 -6.14
C ALA A 173 -8.02 3.26 -6.17
N PHE A 174 -9.32 3.01 -6.06
CA PHE A 174 -9.87 1.66 -6.07
C PHE A 174 -9.58 0.92 -7.39
N VAL A 175 -9.89 1.55 -8.54
CA VAL A 175 -9.73 0.92 -9.87
C VAL A 175 -8.25 0.68 -10.19
N THR A 176 -7.38 1.65 -9.92
CA THR A 176 -5.94 1.50 -10.18
C THR A 176 -5.33 0.37 -9.35
N ASN A 177 -5.72 0.27 -8.07
CA ASN A 177 -5.27 -0.83 -7.22
C ASN A 177 -5.78 -2.18 -7.71
N ARG A 178 -7.01 -2.26 -8.22
CA ARG A 178 -7.60 -3.50 -8.74
C ARG A 178 -6.81 -4.08 -9.92
N VAL A 179 -6.20 -3.24 -10.75
CA VAL A 179 -5.28 -3.70 -11.80
C VAL A 179 -4.08 -4.44 -11.20
N GLY A 180 -3.51 -3.92 -10.10
CA GLY A 180 -2.46 -4.62 -9.36
C GLY A 180 -2.95 -5.92 -8.71
N ASP A 181 -4.14 -5.88 -8.10
CA ASP A 181 -4.75 -7.01 -7.38
C ASP A 181 -4.93 -8.22 -8.32
N TRP A 182 -5.26 -7.99 -9.60
CA TRP A 182 -5.26 -9.04 -10.63
C TRP A 182 -3.89 -9.73 -10.73
N GLY A 183 -2.79 -8.97 -10.69
CA GLY A 183 -1.45 -9.56 -10.68
C GLY A 183 -1.24 -10.51 -9.50
N PHE A 184 -1.62 -10.11 -8.29
CA PHE A 184 -1.48 -10.98 -7.12
C PHE A 184 -2.36 -12.25 -7.22
N MET A 185 -3.57 -12.15 -7.78
CA MET A 185 -4.40 -13.33 -8.06
C MET A 185 -3.69 -14.30 -9.03
N MET A 186 -3.10 -13.80 -10.10
CA MET A 186 -2.33 -14.63 -11.03
C MET A 186 -1.14 -15.31 -10.34
N ALA A 187 -0.43 -14.60 -9.46
CA ALA A 187 0.64 -15.21 -8.66
C ALA A 187 0.14 -16.37 -7.80
N MET A 188 -1.02 -16.24 -7.16
CA MET A 188 -1.64 -17.33 -6.38
C MET A 188 -1.98 -18.54 -7.26
N PHE A 189 -2.52 -18.33 -8.46
CA PHE A 189 -2.84 -19.42 -9.38
C PHE A 189 -1.59 -20.19 -9.82
N PHE A 190 -0.52 -19.51 -10.20
CA PHE A 190 0.75 -20.14 -10.55
C PHE A 190 1.40 -20.83 -9.34
N ALA A 191 1.36 -20.23 -8.15
CA ALA A 191 1.87 -20.84 -6.93
C ALA A 191 1.13 -22.13 -6.61
N PHE A 192 -0.20 -22.12 -6.62
CA PHE A 192 -1.01 -23.32 -6.37
C PHE A 192 -0.80 -24.41 -7.42
N GLN A 193 -0.73 -24.03 -8.70
CA GLN A 193 -0.47 -25.00 -9.79
C GLN A 193 0.88 -25.68 -9.63
N ALA A 194 1.90 -24.94 -9.17
CA ALA A 194 3.25 -25.46 -9.04
C ALA A 194 3.47 -26.30 -7.77
N THR A 195 2.81 -25.93 -6.65
CA THR A 195 3.13 -26.47 -5.32
C THR A 195 1.98 -27.21 -4.65
N GLY A 196 0.76 -27.10 -5.17
CA GLY A 196 -0.46 -27.66 -4.57
C GLY A 196 -0.91 -26.99 -3.28
N THR A 197 -0.29 -25.87 -2.90
CA THR A 197 -0.61 -25.13 -1.67
C THR A 197 -0.54 -23.62 -1.88
N LEU A 198 -1.18 -22.84 -0.99
CA LEU A 198 -1.05 -21.38 -0.90
C LEU A 198 -0.38 -20.92 0.41
N SER A 199 0.02 -21.86 1.29
CA SER A 199 0.78 -21.55 2.51
C SER A 199 2.15 -20.99 2.13
N TYR A 200 2.56 -19.88 2.78
CA TYR A 200 3.89 -19.30 2.52
C TYR A 200 5.02 -20.28 2.82
N ALA A 201 4.91 -21.04 3.90
CA ALA A 201 5.91 -22.06 4.23
C ALA A 201 6.02 -23.12 3.13
N GLY A 202 4.87 -23.62 2.63
CA GLY A 202 4.83 -24.64 1.59
C GLY A 202 5.32 -24.17 0.21
N VAL A 203 4.95 -22.93 -0.17
CA VAL A 203 5.38 -22.34 -1.46
C VAL A 203 6.86 -21.99 -1.43
N ASN A 204 7.33 -21.34 -0.36
CA ASN A 204 8.73 -20.92 -0.22
C ASN A 204 9.69 -22.13 -0.11
N ALA A 205 9.29 -23.20 0.59
CA ALA A 205 10.10 -24.43 0.68
C ALA A 205 10.34 -25.08 -0.69
N GLN A 206 9.42 -24.92 -1.62
CA GLN A 206 9.53 -25.47 -2.98
C GLN A 206 10.14 -24.50 -4.00
N ALA A 207 10.52 -23.28 -3.59
CA ALA A 207 11.00 -22.23 -4.49
C ALA A 207 12.15 -22.68 -5.40
N HIS A 208 13.16 -23.36 -4.83
CA HIS A 208 14.33 -23.82 -5.57
C HIS A 208 14.12 -25.14 -6.35
N THR A 209 13.00 -25.83 -6.13
CA THR A 209 12.68 -27.08 -6.83
C THR A 209 11.70 -26.88 -7.99
N MET A 210 10.97 -25.76 -8.00
CA MET A 210 10.10 -25.41 -9.13
C MET A 210 10.89 -24.93 -10.35
N ALA A 211 10.27 -24.99 -11.53
CA ALA A 211 10.89 -24.46 -12.74
C ALA A 211 11.15 -22.96 -12.60
N GLN A 212 12.34 -22.50 -13.00
CA GLN A 212 12.75 -21.09 -12.92
C GLN A 212 11.76 -20.14 -13.60
N THR A 213 11.15 -20.57 -14.71
CA THR A 213 10.10 -19.80 -15.41
C THR A 213 8.87 -19.60 -14.54
N THR A 214 8.48 -20.62 -13.76
CA THR A 214 7.34 -20.55 -12.84
C THR A 214 7.66 -19.63 -11.67
N ALA A 215 8.83 -19.77 -11.04
CA ALA A 215 9.28 -18.86 -9.99
C ALA A 215 9.31 -17.40 -10.48
N THR A 216 9.81 -17.19 -11.71
CA THR A 216 9.84 -15.88 -12.35
C THR A 216 8.42 -15.30 -12.57
N ALA A 217 7.49 -16.14 -13.04
CA ALA A 217 6.09 -15.72 -13.23
C ALA A 217 5.45 -15.32 -11.90
N ILE A 218 5.58 -16.14 -10.86
CA ILE A 218 5.05 -15.84 -9.52
C ILE A 218 5.64 -14.53 -8.99
N ALA A 219 6.97 -14.36 -9.06
CA ALA A 219 7.65 -13.16 -8.60
C ALA A 219 7.17 -11.90 -9.33
N LEU A 220 7.08 -11.93 -10.66
CA LEU A 220 6.62 -10.78 -11.44
C LEU A 220 5.13 -10.47 -11.25
N PHE A 221 4.27 -11.48 -11.10
CA PHE A 221 2.87 -11.26 -10.81
C PHE A 221 2.65 -10.74 -9.37
N CYS A 222 3.42 -11.19 -8.38
CA CYS A 222 3.48 -10.55 -7.05
C CYS A 222 3.92 -9.09 -7.16
N PHE A 223 4.92 -8.79 -8.00
CA PHE A 223 5.39 -7.43 -8.21
C PHE A 223 4.34 -6.53 -8.89
N ILE A 224 3.54 -7.05 -9.84
CA ILE A 224 2.40 -6.30 -10.42
C ILE A 224 1.40 -5.95 -9.31
N GLY A 225 1.09 -6.89 -8.41
CA GLY A 225 0.29 -6.62 -7.22
C GLY A 225 0.90 -5.52 -6.34
N ALA A 226 2.20 -5.63 -6.10
CA ALA A 226 2.95 -4.66 -5.32
C ALA A 226 2.96 -3.26 -5.98
N CYS A 227 3.05 -3.15 -7.32
CA CYS A 227 2.98 -1.88 -8.04
C CYS A 227 1.66 -1.14 -7.77
N GLY A 228 0.54 -1.84 -7.65
CA GLY A 228 -0.74 -1.25 -7.30
C GLY A 228 -0.72 -0.60 -5.92
N LYS A 229 -0.53 -1.39 -4.86
CA LYS A 229 -0.58 -0.90 -3.47
C LYS A 229 0.56 0.06 -3.13
N SER A 230 1.76 -0.21 -3.63
CA SER A 230 2.96 0.61 -3.33
C SER A 230 3.23 1.69 -4.38
N ALA A 231 2.25 2.00 -5.22
CA ALA A 231 2.29 3.12 -6.16
C ALA A 231 3.59 3.19 -6.99
N GLN A 232 4.03 2.05 -7.52
CA GLN A 232 5.15 2.03 -8.46
C GLN A 232 4.67 2.30 -9.90
N LEU A 233 5.54 2.77 -10.75
CA LEU A 233 5.25 2.87 -12.17
C LEU A 233 4.80 1.52 -12.73
N PRO A 234 3.72 1.48 -13.54
CA PRO A 234 2.92 2.60 -14.04
C PRO A 234 1.70 2.97 -13.16
N LEU A 235 1.48 2.32 -11.99
CA LEU A 235 0.25 2.38 -11.20
C LEU A 235 0.28 3.42 -10.04
N TYR A 236 1.17 4.42 -10.08
CA TYR A 236 1.31 5.41 -8.99
C TYR A 236 0.18 6.46 -8.93
N LEU A 237 -0.60 6.62 -9.99
CA LEU A 237 -1.53 7.72 -10.27
C LEU A 237 -2.52 8.05 -9.14
N TRP A 238 -2.93 7.04 -8.38
CA TRP A 238 -3.94 7.18 -7.34
C TRP A 238 -3.42 7.88 -6.08
N LEU A 239 -2.10 7.75 -5.81
CA LEU A 239 -1.53 8.14 -4.52
C LEU A 239 -1.52 9.66 -4.31
N PRO A 240 -1.15 10.52 -5.29
CA PRO A 240 -1.25 11.97 -5.13
C PRO A 240 -2.69 12.47 -4.96
N ASP A 241 -3.67 11.83 -5.63
CA ASP A 241 -5.07 12.19 -5.52
C ASP A 241 -5.70 11.73 -4.21
N ALA A 242 -5.11 10.73 -3.54
CA ALA A 242 -5.52 10.30 -2.20
C ALA A 242 -5.41 11.42 -1.14
N MET A 243 -4.75 12.54 -1.46
CA MET A 243 -4.66 13.73 -0.62
C MET A 243 -6.02 14.46 -0.44
N GLU A 244 -7.04 14.13 -1.21
CA GLU A 244 -8.41 14.62 -1.03
C GLU A 244 -9.05 14.15 0.29
N GLY A 245 -8.60 13.04 0.84
CA GLY A 245 -9.04 12.52 2.14
C GLY A 245 -8.51 13.33 3.33
N PRO A 246 -9.11 13.16 4.54
CA PRO A 246 -8.61 13.77 5.76
C PRO A 246 -7.14 13.43 6.04
N THR A 247 -6.36 14.38 6.59
CA THR A 247 -4.92 14.20 6.76
C THR A 247 -4.52 13.00 7.63
N PRO A 248 -5.25 12.59 8.70
CA PRO A 248 -4.96 11.35 9.41
C PRO A 248 -5.02 10.10 8.51
N VAL A 249 -5.91 10.09 7.50
CA VAL A 249 -5.98 9.02 6.49
C VAL A 249 -4.71 9.00 5.65
N SER A 250 -4.25 10.18 5.20
CA SER A 250 -2.99 10.28 4.46
C SER A 250 -1.82 9.75 5.28
N ALA A 251 -1.73 10.08 6.57
CA ALA A 251 -0.71 9.54 7.46
C ALA A 251 -0.81 8.02 7.59
N LEU A 252 -2.02 7.46 7.76
CA LEU A 252 -2.22 6.02 7.92
C LEU A 252 -1.85 5.26 6.64
N ILE A 253 -2.39 5.65 5.50
CA ILE A 253 -2.18 4.97 4.21
C ILE A 253 -0.73 5.05 3.77
N HIS A 254 -0.09 6.23 3.90
CA HIS A 254 1.20 6.53 3.27
C HIS A 254 2.42 6.31 4.16
N ALA A 255 2.24 6.21 5.50
CA ALA A 255 3.38 6.00 6.39
C ALA A 255 3.60 4.53 6.75
N ALA A 256 2.57 3.87 7.29
CA ALA A 256 2.76 2.63 8.03
C ALA A 256 1.93 1.44 7.52
N THR A 257 1.12 1.59 6.45
CA THR A 257 0.14 0.54 6.14
C THR A 257 0.06 0.21 4.66
N MET A 258 -0.99 0.62 3.95
CA MET A 258 -1.33 0.13 2.60
C MET A 258 -0.16 0.18 1.61
N VAL A 259 0.57 1.31 1.57
CA VAL A 259 1.67 1.47 0.60
C VAL A 259 2.89 0.63 0.91
N THR A 260 3.03 0.13 2.13
CA THR A 260 4.11 -0.78 2.53
C THR A 260 3.80 -2.25 2.25
N ALA A 261 2.52 -2.58 1.96
CA ALA A 261 2.06 -3.94 1.71
C ALA A 261 2.77 -4.62 0.53
N GLY A 262 3.07 -3.87 -0.55
CA GLY A 262 3.80 -4.44 -1.69
C GLY A 262 5.25 -4.80 -1.35
N VAL A 263 5.94 -3.96 -0.58
CA VAL A 263 7.31 -4.26 -0.11
C VAL A 263 7.29 -5.46 0.83
N PHE A 264 6.33 -5.51 1.77
CA PHE A 264 6.11 -6.66 2.64
C PHE A 264 5.90 -7.95 1.84
N LEU A 265 5.01 -7.93 0.84
CA LEU A 265 4.73 -9.10 -0.01
C LEU A 265 6.00 -9.60 -0.71
N MET A 266 6.78 -8.70 -1.31
CA MET A 266 8.01 -9.08 -2.00
C MET A 266 9.07 -9.66 -1.05
N CYS A 267 9.19 -9.10 0.17
CA CYS A 267 10.06 -9.68 1.20
C CYS A 267 9.53 -11.02 1.74
N ARG A 268 8.20 -11.21 1.80
CA ARG A 268 7.57 -12.48 2.22
C ARG A 268 7.82 -13.62 1.23
N VAL A 269 7.91 -13.30 -0.05
CA VAL A 269 8.18 -14.26 -1.13
C VAL A 269 9.63 -14.17 -1.63
N SER A 270 10.56 -13.66 -0.82
CA SER A 270 11.97 -13.54 -1.19
C SER A 270 12.59 -14.85 -1.72
N PRO A 271 12.32 -16.06 -1.16
CA PRO A 271 12.86 -17.30 -1.72
C PRO A 271 12.43 -17.57 -3.16
N ILE A 272 11.21 -17.16 -3.53
CA ILE A 272 10.71 -17.27 -4.91
C ILE A 272 11.45 -16.28 -5.83
N LEU A 273 11.69 -15.05 -5.33
CA LEU A 273 12.41 -14.03 -6.09
C LEU A 273 13.88 -14.41 -6.31
N ASP A 274 14.50 -15.06 -5.31
CA ASP A 274 15.87 -15.57 -5.39
C ASP A 274 15.99 -16.76 -6.36
N ALA A 275 14.95 -17.60 -6.47
CA ALA A 275 14.88 -18.71 -7.42
C ALA A 275 14.47 -18.27 -8.85
N ALA A 276 13.97 -17.04 -9.01
CA ALA A 276 13.55 -16.49 -10.29
C ALA A 276 14.75 -16.21 -11.22
N SER A 277 14.47 -16.00 -12.50
CA SER A 277 15.48 -15.54 -13.46
C SER A 277 16.04 -14.18 -13.06
N SER A 278 17.34 -13.96 -13.23
CA SER A 278 18.07 -12.75 -12.82
C SER A 278 17.49 -11.45 -13.38
N TYR A 279 16.73 -11.52 -14.48
CA TYR A 279 16.07 -10.31 -15.02
C TYR A 279 14.89 -9.83 -14.15
N ALA A 280 14.23 -10.72 -13.38
CA ALA A 280 13.10 -10.33 -12.54
C ALA A 280 13.51 -9.37 -11.40
N PRO A 281 14.48 -9.68 -10.52
CA PRO A 281 14.93 -8.73 -9.52
C PRO A 281 15.57 -7.49 -10.15
N THR A 282 16.23 -7.61 -11.30
CA THR A 282 16.80 -6.46 -12.01
C THR A 282 15.70 -5.50 -12.51
N LEU A 283 14.61 -6.03 -13.06
CA LEU A 283 13.44 -5.24 -13.48
C LEU A 283 12.81 -4.51 -12.29
N ILE A 284 12.67 -5.20 -11.15
CA ILE A 284 12.14 -4.60 -9.91
C ILE A 284 13.02 -3.43 -9.45
N ALA A 285 14.35 -3.59 -9.46
CA ALA A 285 15.29 -2.52 -9.10
C ALA A 285 15.19 -1.33 -10.05
N ILE A 286 15.09 -1.58 -11.36
CA ILE A 286 14.95 -0.54 -12.39
C ILE A 286 13.64 0.24 -12.21
N ILE A 287 12.50 -0.45 -12.06
CA ILE A 287 11.21 0.20 -11.83
C ILE A 287 11.23 0.96 -10.51
N GLY A 288 11.84 0.40 -9.46
CA GLY A 288 11.98 1.06 -8.17
C GLY A 288 12.73 2.39 -8.28
N VAL A 289 13.94 2.39 -8.85
CA VAL A 289 14.75 3.63 -8.98
C VAL A 289 14.13 4.62 -9.97
N ALA A 290 13.52 4.14 -11.05
CA ALA A 290 12.82 5.00 -12.00
C ALA A 290 11.63 5.70 -11.32
N THR A 291 10.83 4.96 -10.53
CA THR A 291 9.74 5.52 -9.73
C THR A 291 10.25 6.54 -8.72
N ALA A 292 11.35 6.21 -8.03
CA ALA A 292 11.96 7.09 -7.03
C ALA A 292 12.38 8.43 -7.64
N LEU A 293 13.08 8.40 -8.75
CA LEU A 293 13.55 9.60 -9.45
C LEU A 293 12.39 10.39 -10.06
N PHE A 294 11.49 9.72 -10.75
CA PHE A 294 10.31 10.32 -11.37
C PHE A 294 9.48 11.11 -10.34
N ALA A 295 9.14 10.49 -9.23
CA ALA A 295 8.37 11.14 -8.18
C ALA A 295 9.12 12.30 -7.50
N ALA A 296 10.43 12.16 -7.30
CA ALA A 296 11.28 13.23 -6.74
C ALA A 296 11.31 14.46 -7.62
N THR A 297 11.38 14.31 -8.96
CA THR A 297 11.32 15.44 -9.89
C THR A 297 10.00 16.20 -9.81
N ILE A 298 8.88 15.50 -9.61
CA ILE A 298 7.55 16.13 -9.46
C ILE A 298 7.44 16.86 -8.12
N ALA A 299 7.94 16.25 -7.03
CA ALA A 299 7.88 16.83 -5.69
C ALA A 299 8.56 18.21 -5.60
N VAL A 300 9.60 18.45 -6.42
CA VAL A 300 10.31 19.73 -6.51
C VAL A 300 9.38 20.89 -6.88
N ALA A 301 8.37 20.65 -7.72
CA ALA A 301 7.50 21.69 -8.29
C ALA A 301 6.09 21.74 -7.66
N GLN A 302 5.80 20.88 -6.67
CA GLN A 302 4.48 20.91 -6.00
C GLN A 302 4.38 22.04 -4.98
N ASN A 303 3.21 22.68 -4.93
CA ASN A 303 2.93 23.78 -4.01
C ASN A 303 1.95 23.40 -2.89
N ASP A 304 1.23 22.29 -3.02
CA ASP A 304 0.38 21.73 -1.98
C ASP A 304 1.23 20.96 -0.96
N ILE A 305 1.10 21.30 0.34
CA ILE A 305 1.88 20.73 1.43
C ILE A 305 1.72 19.20 1.55
N LYS A 306 0.53 18.65 1.24
CA LYS A 306 0.28 17.20 1.24
C LYS A 306 0.77 16.53 -0.03
N LYS A 307 0.63 17.18 -1.21
CA LYS A 307 1.08 16.60 -2.49
C LYS A 307 2.59 16.44 -2.56
N VAL A 308 3.38 17.38 -1.99
CA VAL A 308 4.83 17.20 -1.84
C VAL A 308 5.13 15.91 -1.10
N LEU A 309 4.45 15.66 0.03
CA LEU A 309 4.66 14.45 0.84
C LEU A 309 4.14 13.18 0.15
N ALA A 310 3.09 13.29 -0.67
CA ALA A 310 2.58 12.17 -1.47
C ALA A 310 3.64 11.70 -2.49
N TYR A 311 4.15 12.61 -3.31
CA TYR A 311 5.23 12.28 -4.26
C TYR A 311 6.52 11.85 -3.55
N SER A 312 6.82 12.44 -2.40
CA SER A 312 7.89 11.98 -1.54
C SER A 312 7.67 10.55 -1.05
N THR A 313 6.42 10.12 -0.80
CA THR A 313 6.11 8.72 -0.43
C THR A 313 6.37 7.77 -1.60
N VAL A 314 5.88 8.11 -2.81
CA VAL A 314 6.16 7.33 -4.03
C VAL A 314 7.68 7.16 -4.23
N SER A 315 8.44 8.25 -4.03
CA SER A 315 9.89 8.23 -4.14
C SER A 315 10.56 7.30 -3.12
N GLN A 316 10.16 7.36 -1.84
CA GLN A 316 10.75 6.49 -0.82
C GLN A 316 10.36 5.00 -1.01
N LEU A 317 9.15 4.71 -1.47
CA LEU A 317 8.76 3.35 -1.86
C LEU A 317 9.61 2.84 -3.02
N GLY A 318 9.91 3.69 -4.00
CA GLY A 318 10.84 3.35 -5.07
C GLY A 318 12.22 2.92 -4.56
N TYR A 319 12.75 3.58 -3.51
CA TYR A 319 13.97 3.11 -2.83
C TYR A 319 13.81 1.73 -2.19
N MET A 320 12.66 1.45 -1.57
CA MET A 320 12.42 0.13 -0.98
C MET A 320 12.42 -0.96 -2.06
N PHE A 321 11.82 -0.70 -3.24
CA PHE A 321 11.86 -1.64 -4.37
C PHE A 321 13.24 -1.73 -5.02
N LEU A 322 14.02 -0.65 -5.02
CA LEU A 322 15.43 -0.70 -5.41
C LEU A 322 16.20 -1.67 -4.50
N ALA A 323 15.97 -1.62 -3.18
CA ALA A 323 16.57 -2.56 -2.22
C ALA A 323 16.10 -4.00 -2.44
N VAL A 324 14.78 -4.22 -2.60
CA VAL A 324 14.19 -5.55 -2.90
C VAL A 324 14.82 -6.13 -4.16
N GLY A 325 14.83 -5.36 -5.26
CA GLY A 325 15.42 -5.81 -6.52
C GLY A 325 16.94 -5.98 -6.49
N SER A 326 17.61 -5.41 -5.49
CA SER A 326 19.03 -5.62 -5.22
C SER A 326 19.32 -6.78 -4.25
N GLY A 327 18.28 -7.51 -3.78
CA GLY A 327 18.42 -8.61 -2.83
C GLY A 327 18.60 -8.16 -1.37
N ALA A 328 18.53 -6.86 -1.08
CA ALA A 328 18.71 -6.31 0.26
C ALA A 328 17.37 -6.15 1.00
N TYR A 329 16.69 -7.26 1.25
CA TYR A 329 15.37 -7.29 1.86
C TYR A 329 15.34 -6.66 3.25
N THR A 330 16.35 -6.92 4.06
CA THR A 330 16.52 -6.29 5.40
C THR A 330 16.61 -4.77 5.30
N ALA A 331 17.36 -4.22 4.33
CA ALA A 331 17.46 -2.79 4.11
C ALA A 331 16.10 -2.18 3.69
N ALA A 332 15.32 -2.90 2.86
CA ALA A 332 13.97 -2.50 2.48
C ALA A 332 13.04 -2.41 3.71
N ILE A 333 13.05 -3.43 4.59
CA ILE A 333 12.24 -3.45 5.82
C ILE A 333 12.74 -2.40 6.82
N PHE A 334 14.07 -2.21 6.97
CA PHE A 334 14.62 -1.17 7.84
C PHE A 334 14.19 0.21 7.39
N HIS A 335 14.26 0.48 6.09
CA HIS A 335 13.76 1.75 5.56
C HIS A 335 12.25 1.89 5.73
N MET A 336 11.48 0.82 5.60
CA MET A 336 10.04 0.81 5.83
C MET A 336 9.69 1.19 7.29
N VAL A 337 10.38 0.62 8.29
CA VAL A 337 10.16 0.94 9.71
C VAL A 337 10.47 2.41 10.00
N THR A 338 11.62 2.89 9.57
CA THR A 338 12.02 4.28 9.79
C THR A 338 11.15 5.27 9.00
N HIS A 339 10.75 4.88 7.77
CA HIS A 339 9.80 5.61 6.95
C HIS A 339 8.46 5.78 7.66
N ALA A 340 7.96 4.73 8.32
CA ALA A 340 6.72 4.81 9.07
C ALA A 340 6.79 5.89 10.17
N PHE A 341 7.94 6.07 10.83
CA PHE A 341 8.13 7.12 11.85
C PHE A 341 8.12 8.53 11.24
N PHE A 342 9.05 8.82 10.33
CA PHE A 342 9.17 10.18 9.83
C PHE A 342 8.06 10.57 8.85
N LYS A 343 7.43 9.62 8.15
CA LYS A 343 6.30 9.94 7.25
C LYS A 343 5.01 10.22 8.01
N ALA A 344 4.70 9.42 9.04
CA ALA A 344 3.59 9.74 9.91
C ALA A 344 3.78 11.11 10.55
N LEU A 345 4.98 11.41 11.05
CA LEU A 345 5.34 12.71 11.59
C LEU A 345 5.11 13.86 10.60
N LEU A 346 5.61 13.73 9.37
CA LEU A 346 5.49 14.77 8.34
C LEU A 346 4.03 14.98 7.90
N PHE A 347 3.26 13.91 7.70
CA PHE A 347 1.84 14.04 7.34
C PHE A 347 1.00 14.61 8.48
N LEU A 348 1.17 14.12 9.71
CA LEU A 348 0.45 14.67 10.86
C LEU A 348 0.89 16.11 11.15
N GLY A 349 2.18 16.42 11.00
CA GLY A 349 2.70 17.79 11.09
C GLY A 349 2.10 18.72 10.03
N SER A 350 1.94 18.25 8.78
CA SER A 350 1.20 18.98 7.74
C SER A 350 -0.26 19.17 8.10
N GLY A 351 -0.90 18.14 8.69
CA GLY A 351 -2.27 18.25 9.19
C GLY A 351 -2.40 19.27 10.31
N ALA A 352 -1.42 19.36 11.22
CA ALA A 352 -1.38 20.37 12.26
C ALA A 352 -1.26 21.79 11.68
N VAL A 353 -0.41 21.97 10.64
CA VAL A 353 -0.31 23.25 9.90
C VAL A 353 -1.64 23.59 9.24
N ILE A 354 -2.26 22.66 8.50
CA ILE A 354 -3.53 22.86 7.82
C ILE A 354 -4.65 23.22 8.83
N HIS A 355 -4.69 22.54 9.98
CA HIS A 355 -5.63 22.81 11.06
C HIS A 355 -5.44 24.24 11.62
N GLY A 356 -4.20 24.63 11.94
CA GLY A 356 -3.88 25.95 12.45
C GLY A 356 -4.02 27.09 11.41
N MET A 357 -4.04 26.72 10.11
CA MET A 357 -4.20 27.64 8.97
C MET A 357 -5.62 27.60 8.36
N HIS A 358 -6.64 27.15 9.11
CA HIS A 358 -8.03 27.08 8.65
C HIS A 358 -8.20 26.40 7.28
N HIS A 359 -7.58 25.24 7.11
CA HIS A 359 -7.62 24.37 5.91
C HIS A 359 -6.83 24.85 4.69
N GLU A 360 -5.97 25.89 4.81
CA GLU A 360 -5.06 26.27 3.72
C GLU A 360 -4.02 25.18 3.48
N GLN A 361 -3.81 24.82 2.21
CA GLN A 361 -2.86 23.78 1.79
C GLN A 361 -1.75 24.32 0.89
N ASP A 362 -1.92 25.50 0.30
CA ASP A 362 -0.93 26.12 -0.58
C ASP A 362 0.22 26.75 0.22
N MET A 363 1.42 26.16 0.10
CA MET A 363 2.61 26.64 0.79
C MET A 363 3.00 28.09 0.39
N ARG A 364 2.56 28.57 -0.76
CA ARG A 364 2.81 29.95 -1.21
C ARG A 364 2.07 30.98 -0.35
N ARG A 365 0.99 30.55 0.32
CA ARG A 365 0.18 31.36 1.24
C ARG A 365 0.57 31.19 2.71
N MET A 366 1.62 30.41 3.01
CA MET A 366 2.15 30.17 4.36
C MET A 366 3.37 31.06 4.64
N GLY A 367 4.21 30.66 5.58
CA GLY A 367 5.48 31.31 5.93
C GLY A 367 5.53 31.79 7.38
N ALA A 368 6.72 31.88 7.96
CA ALA A 368 7.01 32.30 9.34
C ALA A 368 6.26 31.52 10.44
N LEU A 369 5.61 30.37 10.13
CA LEU A 369 4.76 29.63 11.07
C LEU A 369 5.51 29.10 12.31
N ARG A 370 6.85 28.99 12.27
CA ARG A 370 7.64 28.55 13.44
C ARG A 370 7.46 29.42 14.69
N LYS A 371 7.00 30.66 14.52
CA LYS A 371 6.81 31.59 15.66
C LYS A 371 5.50 31.33 16.38
N VAL A 372 4.47 30.91 15.65
CA VAL A 372 3.11 30.68 16.15
C VAL A 372 2.80 29.21 16.38
N MET A 373 3.56 28.30 15.72
CA MET A 373 3.45 26.85 15.84
C MET A 373 4.81 26.22 16.16
N PRO A 374 5.44 26.53 17.32
CA PRO A 374 6.82 26.12 17.60
C PRO A 374 7.00 24.61 17.76
N ILE A 375 6.03 23.88 18.36
CA ILE A 375 6.13 22.43 18.57
C ILE A 375 5.93 21.71 17.24
N THR A 376 4.92 22.10 16.46
CA THR A 376 4.69 21.56 15.11
C THR A 376 5.91 21.83 14.22
N ALA A 377 6.51 23.01 14.25
CA ALA A 377 7.70 23.33 13.47
C ALA A 377 8.91 22.49 13.89
N ALA A 378 9.18 22.36 15.17
CA ALA A 378 10.33 21.59 15.69
C ALA A 378 10.22 20.11 15.31
N THR A 379 9.04 19.49 15.49
CA THR A 379 8.81 18.10 15.15
C THR A 379 8.85 17.85 13.63
N PHE A 380 8.31 18.78 12.81
CA PHE A 380 8.41 18.71 11.36
C PHE A 380 9.86 18.81 10.86
N ILE A 381 10.68 19.66 11.48
CA ILE A 381 12.12 19.78 11.17
C ILE A 381 12.85 18.46 11.46
N VAL A 382 12.53 17.77 12.54
CA VAL A 382 13.06 16.42 12.81
C VAL A 382 12.70 15.44 11.68
N GLY A 383 11.44 15.42 11.25
CA GLY A 383 10.98 14.58 10.15
C GLY A 383 11.69 14.92 8.83
N TRP A 384 11.89 16.22 8.54
CA TRP A 384 12.66 16.68 7.38
C TRP A 384 14.11 16.18 7.40
N LEU A 385 14.83 16.35 8.52
CA LEU A 385 16.23 15.90 8.64
C LEU A 385 16.34 14.39 8.52
N ALA A 386 15.36 13.65 9.09
CA ALA A 386 15.30 12.20 8.98
C ALA A 386 15.13 11.75 7.52
N ILE A 387 14.13 12.26 6.80
CA ILE A 387 13.89 11.84 5.41
C ILE A 387 14.99 12.32 4.44
N ALA A 388 15.63 13.47 4.72
CA ALA A 388 16.76 13.96 3.95
C ALA A 388 18.01 13.06 4.09
N GLY A 389 18.06 12.19 5.10
CA GLY A 389 19.20 11.32 5.36
C GLY A 389 20.36 12.05 6.02
N VAL A 390 20.06 13.00 6.90
CA VAL A 390 21.09 13.74 7.67
C VAL A 390 21.46 12.93 8.91
N PRO A 391 22.75 12.68 9.19
CA PRO A 391 23.19 12.05 10.45
C PRO A 391 22.82 12.91 11.66
N PRO A 392 22.43 12.35 12.82
CA PRO A 392 22.28 10.92 13.14
C PRO A 392 20.86 10.36 12.99
N PHE A 393 19.96 11.08 12.30
CA PHE A 393 18.55 10.72 12.17
C PHE A 393 18.34 9.37 11.48
N ALA A 394 17.20 8.72 11.76
CA ALA A 394 16.91 7.35 11.38
C ALA A 394 17.04 7.09 9.85
N GLY A 395 16.61 8.04 9.02
CA GLY A 395 16.68 7.91 7.56
C GLY A 395 18.08 7.88 6.95
N PHE A 396 19.10 8.36 7.67
CA PHE A 396 20.49 8.23 7.25
C PHE A 396 20.89 6.75 7.16
N TRP A 397 20.76 6.02 8.26
CA TRP A 397 21.23 4.64 8.38
C TRP A 397 20.57 3.70 7.36
N CYS A 398 19.25 3.75 7.24
CA CYS A 398 18.52 2.85 6.35
C CYS A 398 18.69 3.19 4.85
N LYS A 399 18.84 4.47 4.50
CA LYS A 399 19.04 4.87 3.10
C LYS A 399 20.42 4.50 2.59
N ASP A 400 21.44 4.58 3.44
CA ASP A 400 22.81 4.19 3.11
C ASP A 400 22.91 2.70 2.80
N ASP A 401 22.20 1.84 3.57
CA ASP A 401 22.14 0.40 3.28
C ASP A 401 21.48 0.11 1.91
N ILE A 402 20.46 0.87 1.52
CA ILE A 402 19.84 0.74 0.19
C ILE A 402 20.79 1.17 -0.91
N LEU A 403 21.45 2.31 -0.75
CA LEU A 403 22.39 2.82 -1.75
C LEU A 403 23.62 1.90 -1.90
N LEU A 404 24.10 1.30 -0.81
CA LEU A 404 25.15 0.31 -0.84
C LEU A 404 24.75 -0.91 -1.68
N ALA A 405 23.58 -1.50 -1.41
CA ALA A 405 23.07 -2.64 -2.17
C ALA A 405 22.83 -2.29 -3.65
N ALA A 406 22.37 -1.06 -3.93
CA ALA A 406 22.22 -0.58 -5.29
C ALA A 406 23.56 -0.48 -6.03
N TYR A 407 24.64 -0.05 -5.33
CA TYR A 407 26.00 0.00 -5.88
C TYR A 407 26.54 -1.40 -6.21
N ASP A 408 26.38 -2.35 -5.29
CA ASP A 408 26.77 -3.76 -5.48
C ASP A 408 26.05 -4.38 -6.69
N LYS A 409 24.79 -4.02 -6.91
CA LYS A 409 24.01 -4.46 -8.08
C LYS A 409 24.45 -3.77 -9.37
N SER A 410 24.56 -2.43 -9.36
CA SER A 410 24.95 -1.62 -10.51
C SER A 410 25.29 -0.18 -10.10
N PRO A 411 26.46 0.35 -10.49
CA PRO A 411 26.80 1.75 -10.27
C PRO A 411 25.79 2.74 -10.87
N VAL A 412 25.08 2.37 -11.95
CA VAL A 412 24.06 3.21 -12.58
C VAL A 412 22.83 3.34 -11.67
N LEU A 413 22.37 2.24 -11.09
CA LEU A 413 21.25 2.25 -10.13
C LEU A 413 21.59 3.09 -8.89
N TRP A 414 22.80 2.95 -8.38
CA TRP A 414 23.32 3.77 -7.30
C TRP A 414 23.33 5.26 -7.66
N ALA A 415 23.86 5.63 -8.82
CA ALA A 415 23.95 7.03 -9.25
C ALA A 415 22.55 7.67 -9.37
N LEU A 416 21.56 6.95 -9.94
CA LEU A 416 20.18 7.41 -10.01
C LEU A 416 19.55 7.53 -8.61
N GLY A 417 19.82 6.59 -7.71
CA GLY A 417 19.45 6.68 -6.30
C GLY A 417 20.06 7.90 -5.62
N LEU A 418 21.34 8.18 -5.86
CA LEU A 418 22.04 9.33 -5.28
C LEU A 418 21.48 10.68 -5.77
N ILE A 419 21.17 10.80 -7.07
CA ILE A 419 20.47 11.96 -7.64
C ILE A 419 19.11 12.15 -6.97
N THR A 420 18.39 11.07 -6.77
CA THR A 420 17.09 11.10 -6.08
C THR A 420 17.23 11.54 -4.61
N ALA A 421 18.32 11.16 -3.92
CA ALA A 421 18.60 11.62 -2.55
C ALA A 421 18.85 13.14 -2.50
N LEU A 422 19.60 13.68 -3.47
CA LEU A 422 19.79 15.13 -3.63
C LEU A 422 18.45 15.86 -3.81
N LEU A 423 17.58 15.36 -4.71
CA LEU A 423 16.27 15.94 -4.94
C LEU A 423 15.38 15.83 -3.69
N THR A 424 15.47 14.71 -2.94
CA THR A 424 14.74 14.53 -1.68
C THR A 424 15.12 15.60 -0.66
N ALA A 425 16.40 15.80 -0.45
CA ALA A 425 16.92 16.84 0.45
C ALA A 425 16.48 18.25 0.00
N TYR A 426 16.50 18.50 -1.31
CA TYR A 426 16.10 19.78 -1.90
C TYR A 426 14.61 20.07 -1.70
N TYR A 427 13.67 19.20 -2.13
CA TYR A 427 12.24 19.50 -2.05
C TYR A 427 11.73 19.54 -0.61
N MET A 428 12.26 18.72 0.29
CA MET A 428 11.90 18.77 1.70
C MET A 428 12.39 20.05 2.37
N THR A 429 13.60 20.51 2.05
CA THR A 429 14.10 21.80 2.53
C THR A 429 13.29 22.97 1.99
N ARG A 430 12.90 22.92 0.71
CA ARG A 430 11.97 23.88 0.10
C ARG A 430 10.66 23.94 0.89
N GLN A 431 10.05 22.81 1.19
CA GLN A 431 8.80 22.73 1.95
C GLN A 431 8.96 23.37 3.34
N VAL A 432 10.01 23.04 4.08
CA VAL A 432 10.27 23.61 5.41
C VAL A 432 10.46 25.12 5.35
N ILE A 433 11.22 25.63 4.36
CA ILE A 433 11.45 27.07 4.22
C ILE A 433 10.14 27.78 3.89
N MET A 434 9.36 27.26 2.94
CA MET A 434 8.12 27.92 2.50
C MET A 434 7.05 27.95 3.60
N VAL A 435 6.99 26.93 4.46
CA VAL A 435 5.97 26.81 5.52
C VAL A 435 6.40 27.52 6.81
N PHE A 436 7.60 27.26 7.30
CA PHE A 436 7.99 27.68 8.66
C PHE A 436 8.91 28.90 8.71
N TYR A 437 9.55 29.25 7.59
CA TYR A 437 10.51 30.36 7.52
C TYR A 437 10.03 31.47 6.55
N GLY A 438 10.83 32.48 6.38
CA GLY A 438 10.54 33.62 5.50
C GLY A 438 9.53 34.61 6.09
N LYS A 439 8.82 35.33 5.20
CA LYS A 439 7.80 36.29 5.58
C LYS A 439 6.45 35.62 5.73
N ALA A 440 5.60 36.11 6.64
CA ALA A 440 4.21 35.71 6.75
C ALA A 440 3.44 36.15 5.49
N ARG A 441 2.71 35.22 4.87
CA ARG A 441 1.92 35.46 3.65
C ARG A 441 0.43 35.13 3.83
N TRP A 442 0.03 34.78 5.06
CA TRP A 442 -1.37 34.44 5.37
C TRP A 442 -2.29 35.64 5.48
N HIS A 443 -1.78 36.87 5.72
CA HIS A 443 -2.56 38.09 5.76
C HIS A 443 -3.13 38.39 4.37
N ASP A 444 -2.31 38.34 3.32
CA ASP A 444 -2.71 38.64 1.94
C ASP A 444 -3.77 37.62 1.41
N ALA A 445 -3.72 36.37 1.86
CA ALA A 445 -4.62 35.30 1.43
C ALA A 445 -6.07 35.45 1.97
N HIS A 446 -6.25 36.07 3.13
CA HIS A 446 -7.58 36.29 3.72
C HIS A 446 -8.32 37.49 3.15
N GLU A 447 -7.62 38.53 2.74
CA GLU A 447 -8.22 39.67 2.06
C GLU A 447 -8.88 39.27 0.73
N GLU A 448 -8.29 38.33 -0.02
CA GLU A 448 -8.87 37.80 -1.27
C GLU A 448 -10.18 37.00 -1.08
N HIS A 449 -10.44 36.47 0.12
CA HIS A 449 -11.65 35.68 0.41
C HIS A 449 -12.75 36.50 1.14
N GLY A 450 -12.58 37.82 1.30
CA GLY A 450 -13.59 38.70 1.85
C GLY A 450 -13.90 38.52 3.34
N ALA A 451 -13.06 37.82 4.08
CA ALA A 451 -13.15 37.64 5.52
C ALA A 451 -12.46 38.83 6.22
N HIS A 452 -13.21 39.84 6.59
CA HIS A 452 -12.73 40.95 7.41
C HIS A 452 -12.59 40.50 8.88
N GLY A 453 -11.45 39.92 9.24
CA GLY A 453 -11.09 39.57 10.62
C GLY A 453 -9.61 39.32 10.73
N ASP A 454 -8.98 39.69 11.85
CA ASP A 454 -7.58 39.37 12.14
C ASP A 454 -7.42 37.85 12.27
N PHE A 455 -7.03 37.17 11.15
CA PHE A 455 -6.71 35.77 11.16
C PHE A 455 -5.30 35.58 11.70
N GLU A 456 -5.17 34.87 12.83
CA GLU A 456 -3.88 34.43 13.35
C GLU A 456 -3.81 32.88 13.37
N PRO A 457 -2.80 32.31 12.70
CA PRO A 457 -2.52 30.88 12.83
C PRO A 457 -2.25 30.52 14.31
N HIS A 458 -2.66 29.32 14.73
CA HIS A 458 -2.49 28.87 16.10
C HIS A 458 -1.89 27.46 16.17
N GLU A 459 -1.22 27.14 17.28
CA GLU A 459 -0.71 25.79 17.54
C GLU A 459 -1.86 24.79 17.73
N SER A 460 -1.64 23.55 17.35
CA SER A 460 -2.62 22.46 17.49
C SER A 460 -2.84 22.07 18.95
N PRO A 461 -4.00 21.50 19.32
CA PRO A 461 -4.26 21.04 20.69
C PRO A 461 -3.32 19.88 21.09
N ALA A 462 -3.10 19.73 22.39
CA ALA A 462 -2.14 18.76 22.96
C ALA A 462 -2.37 17.30 22.50
N ILE A 463 -3.64 16.92 22.26
CA ILE A 463 -3.99 15.58 21.76
C ILE A 463 -3.42 15.32 20.36
N MET A 464 -3.21 16.35 19.55
CA MET A 464 -2.56 16.27 18.24
C MET A 464 -1.04 16.39 18.36
N LEU A 465 -0.53 17.20 19.31
CA LEU A 465 0.91 17.41 19.48
C LEU A 465 1.63 16.19 20.07
N LEU A 466 0.99 15.46 21.01
CA LEU A 466 1.60 14.28 21.63
C LEU A 466 2.08 13.23 20.61
N PRO A 467 1.26 12.81 19.63
CA PRO A 467 1.74 11.92 18.57
C PRO A 467 2.92 12.48 17.77
N LEU A 468 2.96 13.78 17.50
CA LEU A 468 4.07 14.41 16.77
C LEU A 468 5.39 14.30 17.58
N VAL A 469 5.35 14.57 18.87
CA VAL A 469 6.53 14.48 19.75
C VAL A 469 7.05 13.04 19.84
N VAL A 470 6.15 12.06 20.01
CA VAL A 470 6.53 10.64 20.04
C VAL A 470 7.15 10.19 18.72
N LEU A 471 6.53 10.54 17.59
CA LEU A 471 7.06 10.20 16.27
C LEU A 471 8.39 10.91 15.96
N ALA A 472 8.58 12.13 16.45
CA ALA A 472 9.85 12.85 16.35
C ALA A 472 10.95 12.12 17.13
N ALA A 473 10.69 11.70 18.37
CA ALA A 473 11.62 10.89 19.15
C ALA A 473 11.99 9.59 18.41
N LEU A 474 11.00 8.86 17.87
CA LEU A 474 11.23 7.64 17.08
C LEU A 474 12.03 7.92 15.78
N SER A 475 11.83 9.07 15.14
CA SER A 475 12.59 9.48 13.95
C SER A 475 14.05 9.82 14.25
N ILE A 476 14.38 10.14 15.52
CA ILE A 476 15.75 10.34 15.97
C ILE A 476 16.40 8.98 16.32
N VAL A 477 15.74 8.18 17.18
CA VAL A 477 16.36 6.97 17.74
C VAL A 477 16.18 5.72 16.88
N GLY A 478 15.22 5.71 15.95
CA GLY A 478 14.85 4.53 15.16
C GLY A 478 15.99 3.97 14.29
N GLY A 479 16.99 4.79 13.96
CA GLY A 479 18.21 4.32 13.30
C GLY A 479 19.04 3.35 14.13
N GLY A 480 18.91 3.41 15.47
CA GLY A 480 19.58 2.50 16.40
C GLY A 480 19.14 1.03 16.30
N LEU A 481 18.10 0.73 15.51
CA LEU A 481 17.65 -0.64 15.27
C LEU A 481 18.64 -1.47 14.43
N ASN A 482 19.45 -0.82 13.58
CA ASN A 482 20.38 -1.49 12.69
C ASN A 482 21.61 -0.61 12.41
N LEU A 483 22.54 -0.54 13.36
CA LEU A 483 23.76 0.27 13.23
C LEU A 483 24.89 -0.56 12.64
N PRO A 484 25.61 -0.07 11.60
CA PRO A 484 26.61 -0.84 10.85
C PRO A 484 28.01 -0.85 11.52
N PHE A 485 28.09 -0.70 12.85
CA PHE A 485 29.38 -0.60 13.53
C PHE A 485 29.95 -1.95 13.95
N LYS A 486 29.09 -2.87 14.38
CA LYS A 486 29.45 -4.22 14.83
C LYS A 486 28.28 -5.15 14.54
N PRO A 487 28.50 -6.45 14.28
CA PRO A 487 27.40 -7.42 14.12
C PRO A 487 26.37 -7.36 15.26
N SER A 488 26.81 -7.18 16.50
CA SER A 488 25.92 -7.08 17.68
C SER A 488 25.02 -5.84 17.68
N THR A 489 25.28 -4.84 16.84
CA THR A 489 24.46 -3.63 16.69
C THR A 489 23.49 -3.69 15.51
N GLU A 490 23.60 -4.67 14.62
CA GLU A 490 22.69 -4.96 13.51
C GLU A 490 21.49 -5.80 13.98
N LYS A 491 20.77 -5.28 14.98
CA LYS A 491 19.71 -6.03 15.71
C LYS A 491 18.54 -6.41 14.80
N LEU A 492 18.14 -5.52 13.90
CA LEU A 492 17.03 -5.76 12.99
C LEU A 492 17.43 -6.80 11.94
N ALA A 493 18.66 -6.79 11.46
CA ALA A 493 19.16 -7.79 10.52
C ALA A 493 19.11 -9.19 11.14
N HIS A 494 19.67 -9.37 12.33
CA HIS A 494 19.59 -10.66 13.05
C HIS A 494 18.16 -11.08 13.43
N TRP A 495 17.27 -10.11 13.66
CA TRP A 495 15.88 -10.40 13.93
C TRP A 495 15.16 -10.95 12.68
N LEU A 496 15.39 -10.35 11.50
CA LEU A 496 14.73 -10.69 10.25
C LEU A 496 15.37 -11.86 9.49
N GLU A 497 16.62 -12.20 9.81
CA GLU A 497 17.43 -13.22 9.12
C GLU A 497 16.69 -14.55 8.87
N PRO A 498 15.89 -15.13 9.82
CA PRO A 498 15.19 -16.39 9.58
C PRO A 498 14.15 -16.33 8.46
N VAL A 499 13.70 -15.15 8.07
CA VAL A 499 12.62 -14.97 7.09
C VAL A 499 13.13 -14.46 5.75
N VAL A 500 14.07 -13.51 5.75
CA VAL A 500 14.54 -12.83 4.53
C VAL A 500 16.00 -13.12 4.20
N GLY A 501 16.67 -13.93 5.01
CA GLY A 501 18.09 -14.24 4.84
C GLY A 501 19.02 -13.09 5.22
N ALA A 502 20.31 -13.36 5.24
CA ALA A 502 21.36 -12.36 5.41
C ALA A 502 21.79 -11.78 4.06
N HIS A 503 22.03 -10.48 4.02
CA HIS A 503 22.63 -9.81 2.86
C HIS A 503 24.03 -9.34 3.24
N GLU A 504 25.04 -9.90 2.60
CA GLU A 504 26.44 -9.48 2.78
C GLU A 504 26.87 -8.58 1.61
N SER A 505 27.27 -7.35 1.93
CA SER A 505 27.88 -6.45 0.95
C SER A 505 29.40 -6.62 0.94
N THR A 506 29.96 -6.71 -0.25
CA THR A 506 31.43 -6.77 -0.46
C THR A 506 32.07 -5.40 -0.49
N THR A 507 31.28 -4.33 -0.59
CA THR A 507 31.76 -2.95 -0.79
C THR A 507 31.95 -2.23 0.55
N ALA A 508 32.96 -1.37 0.64
CA ALA A 508 33.20 -0.54 1.82
C ALA A 508 32.06 0.46 2.05
N LYS A 509 31.35 0.34 3.16
CA LYS A 509 30.17 1.19 3.50
C LYS A 509 30.53 2.67 3.68
N LEU A 510 31.62 2.99 4.36
CA LEU A 510 31.95 4.35 4.79
C LEU A 510 32.13 5.37 3.63
N PRO A 511 32.85 5.08 2.53
CA PRO A 511 32.97 6.05 1.44
C PRO A 511 31.65 6.41 0.78
N LEU A 512 30.77 5.42 0.58
CA LEU A 512 29.46 5.64 -0.03
C LEU A 512 28.53 6.44 0.89
N ALA A 513 28.55 6.18 2.20
CA ALA A 513 27.81 6.95 3.21
C ALA A 513 28.26 8.41 3.26
N VAL A 514 29.57 8.68 3.17
CA VAL A 514 30.11 10.05 3.11
C VAL A 514 29.63 10.76 1.84
N ILE A 515 29.68 10.10 0.68
CA ILE A 515 29.21 10.68 -0.58
C ILE A 515 27.70 10.99 -0.49
N ALA A 516 26.88 10.06 0.02
CA ALA A 516 25.45 10.26 0.17
C ALA A 516 25.14 11.44 1.11
N THR A 517 25.87 11.57 2.21
CA THR A 517 25.76 12.69 3.16
C THR A 517 26.10 14.02 2.49
N VAL A 518 27.23 14.10 1.78
CA VAL A 518 27.64 15.32 1.07
C VAL A 518 26.58 15.71 0.04
N VAL A 519 26.06 14.77 -0.73
CA VAL A 519 25.00 15.02 -1.73
C VAL A 519 23.72 15.51 -1.07
N ALA A 520 23.30 14.94 0.05
CA ALA A 520 22.13 15.42 0.80
C ALA A 520 22.34 16.86 1.30
N LEU A 521 23.50 17.17 1.86
CA LEU A 521 23.85 18.52 2.32
C LEU A 521 23.92 19.54 1.15
N LEU A 522 24.38 19.13 -0.03
CA LEU A 522 24.34 19.97 -1.24
C LEU A 522 22.90 20.27 -1.66
N GLY A 523 21.98 19.29 -1.59
CA GLY A 523 20.56 19.49 -1.87
C GLY A 523 19.92 20.49 -0.89
N ILE A 524 20.23 20.37 0.41
CA ILE A 524 19.78 21.32 1.46
C ILE A 524 20.34 22.72 1.15
N ALA A 525 21.65 22.84 0.90
CA ALA A 525 22.30 24.10 0.62
C ALA A 525 21.72 24.79 -0.62
N ALA A 526 21.46 24.04 -1.69
CA ALA A 526 20.85 24.56 -2.91
C ALA A 526 19.45 25.13 -2.63
N ALA A 527 18.60 24.42 -1.90
CA ALA A 527 17.28 24.91 -1.54
C ALA A 527 17.33 26.18 -0.65
N ILE A 528 18.26 26.22 0.33
CA ILE A 528 18.47 27.41 1.16
C ILE A 528 18.90 28.62 0.33
N MET A 529 19.84 28.42 -0.62
CA MET A 529 20.31 29.50 -1.48
C MET A 529 19.19 30.08 -2.36
N ILE A 530 18.31 29.22 -2.85
CA ILE A 530 17.20 29.62 -3.75
C ILE A 530 16.06 30.24 -2.95
N TYR A 531 15.52 29.55 -1.95
CA TYR A 531 14.27 29.94 -1.30
C TYR A 531 14.44 30.83 -0.06
N ALA A 532 15.55 30.70 0.68
CA ALA A 532 15.77 31.55 1.87
C ALA A 532 16.62 32.77 1.58
N LYS A 533 17.65 32.66 0.73
CA LYS A 533 18.57 33.75 0.42
C LYS A 533 18.27 34.45 -0.92
N HIS A 534 17.35 33.92 -1.72
CA HIS A 534 16.94 34.45 -3.03
C HIS A 534 18.12 34.77 -3.98
N ARG A 535 19.21 33.96 -3.90
CA ARG A 535 20.42 34.14 -4.70
C ARG A 535 20.33 33.57 -6.13
N ALA A 536 19.31 32.74 -6.39
CA ALA A 536 19.03 32.20 -7.71
C ALA A 536 17.55 32.23 -8.02
N LYS A 537 17.20 32.23 -9.32
CA LYS A 537 15.82 32.20 -9.77
C LYS A 537 15.18 30.85 -9.41
N VAL A 538 13.97 30.91 -8.89
CA VAL A 538 13.15 29.71 -8.68
C VAL A 538 12.80 29.09 -10.03
N ILE A 539 13.09 27.81 -10.21
CA ILE A 539 12.80 27.04 -11.42
C ILE A 539 11.81 25.94 -11.06
N GLU A 540 10.55 26.15 -11.39
CA GLU A 540 9.46 25.18 -11.21
C GLU A 540 8.77 24.95 -12.56
N PRO A 541 9.34 24.11 -13.46
CA PRO A 541 8.78 23.89 -14.79
C PRO A 541 7.37 23.32 -14.70
N GLN A 542 6.45 23.82 -15.51
CA GLN A 542 5.06 23.36 -15.55
C GLN A 542 4.96 21.86 -15.83
N VAL A 543 5.84 21.30 -16.64
CA VAL A 543 5.91 19.86 -16.91
C VAL A 543 6.06 19.05 -15.64
N LEU A 544 6.88 19.51 -14.67
CA LEU A 544 7.07 18.84 -13.39
C LEU A 544 5.85 19.08 -12.46
N ALA A 545 5.32 20.29 -12.44
CA ALA A 545 4.12 20.60 -11.66
C ALA A 545 2.91 19.75 -12.10
N GLU A 546 2.78 19.49 -13.41
CA GLU A 546 1.74 18.65 -14.02
C GLU A 546 2.11 17.16 -14.06
N GLY A 547 3.09 16.73 -13.27
CA GLY A 547 3.48 15.31 -13.17
C GLY A 547 3.90 14.67 -14.50
N TRP A 548 4.71 15.38 -15.31
CA TRP A 548 5.12 14.97 -16.66
C TRP A 548 3.92 14.72 -17.61
N TYR A 549 2.77 15.28 -17.30
CA TYR A 549 1.49 15.04 -17.99
C TYR A 549 1.07 13.56 -18.05
N TYR A 550 1.68 12.71 -17.24
CA TYR A 550 1.43 11.26 -17.26
C TYR A 550 -0.02 10.93 -16.91
N ASP A 551 -0.55 11.52 -15.82
CA ASP A 551 -1.94 11.32 -15.42
C ASP A 551 -2.93 11.78 -16.48
N ARG A 552 -2.66 12.93 -17.10
CA ARG A 552 -3.45 13.46 -18.21
C ARG A 552 -3.43 12.53 -19.43
N ALA A 553 -2.26 11.95 -19.75
CA ALA A 553 -2.12 11.00 -20.85
C ALA A 553 -2.90 9.71 -20.60
N VAL A 554 -2.78 9.14 -19.39
CA VAL A 554 -3.54 7.93 -19.01
C VAL A 554 -5.05 8.20 -18.98
N SER A 555 -5.49 9.32 -18.40
CA SER A 555 -6.91 9.69 -18.36
C SER A 555 -7.48 9.88 -19.76
N LYS A 556 -6.74 10.51 -20.67
CA LYS A 556 -7.15 10.69 -22.07
C LYS A 556 -7.21 9.35 -22.81
N PHE A 557 -6.25 8.46 -22.59
CA PHE A 557 -6.26 7.12 -23.18
C PHE A 557 -7.44 6.30 -22.66
N MET A 558 -7.63 6.23 -21.34
CA MET A 558 -8.71 5.43 -20.73
C MET A 558 -10.11 5.98 -21.03
N GLY A 559 -10.27 7.30 -21.13
CA GLY A 559 -11.55 7.95 -21.48
C GLY A 559 -11.88 7.96 -22.97
N GLY A 560 -10.91 7.68 -23.85
CA GLY A 560 -11.04 7.59 -25.31
C GLY A 560 -10.83 6.16 -25.80
N PRO A 561 -9.68 5.85 -26.43
CA PRO A 561 -9.42 4.54 -27.05
C PRO A 561 -9.60 3.35 -26.08
N GLY A 562 -9.24 3.51 -24.83
CA GLY A 562 -9.43 2.48 -23.80
C GLY A 562 -10.90 2.16 -23.58
N ARG A 563 -11.75 3.19 -23.48
CA ARG A 563 -13.20 3.02 -23.36
C ARG A 563 -13.79 2.32 -24.58
N GLU A 564 -13.41 2.74 -25.78
CA GLU A 564 -13.86 2.10 -27.02
C GLU A 564 -13.49 0.62 -27.06
N ALA A 565 -12.29 0.26 -26.61
CA ALA A 565 -11.86 -1.13 -26.50
C ALA A 565 -12.71 -1.93 -25.50
N PHE A 566 -13.02 -1.37 -24.32
CA PHE A 566 -13.89 -2.03 -23.35
C PHE A 566 -15.33 -2.16 -23.83
N ASP A 567 -15.85 -1.14 -24.50
CA ASP A 567 -17.18 -1.17 -25.12
C ASP A 567 -17.24 -2.26 -26.23
N ALA A 568 -16.17 -2.43 -27.01
CA ALA A 568 -16.07 -3.50 -27.99
C ALA A 568 -16.05 -4.90 -27.35
N VAL A 569 -15.35 -5.09 -26.21
CA VAL A 569 -15.38 -6.35 -25.45
C VAL A 569 -16.79 -6.63 -24.92
N ALA A 570 -17.44 -5.64 -24.33
CA ALA A 570 -18.82 -5.76 -23.85
C ALA A 570 -19.80 -6.09 -24.98
N TRP A 571 -19.64 -5.46 -26.13
CA TRP A 571 -20.42 -5.78 -27.32
C TRP A 571 -20.20 -7.22 -27.81
N TYR A 572 -18.93 -7.68 -27.84
CA TYR A 572 -18.59 -9.05 -28.21
C TYR A 572 -19.24 -10.07 -27.27
N ASP A 573 -19.15 -9.83 -25.97
CA ASP A 573 -19.76 -10.70 -24.95
C ASP A 573 -21.28 -10.78 -25.13
N ALA A 574 -21.97 -9.64 -25.18
CA ALA A 574 -23.42 -9.59 -25.32
C ALA A 574 -23.93 -10.13 -26.66
N THR A 575 -23.19 -9.88 -27.78
CA THR A 575 -23.69 -10.22 -29.14
C THR A 575 -23.23 -11.60 -29.56
N VAL A 576 -21.98 -11.97 -29.32
CA VAL A 576 -21.40 -13.22 -29.80
C VAL A 576 -21.58 -14.32 -28.76
N VAL A 577 -21.12 -14.12 -27.51
CA VAL A 577 -21.15 -15.17 -26.48
C VAL A 577 -22.59 -15.41 -26.03
N ASP A 578 -23.25 -14.39 -25.47
CA ASP A 578 -24.65 -14.47 -25.05
C ASP A 578 -25.60 -14.74 -26.24
N GLY A 579 -25.29 -14.15 -27.42
CA GLY A 579 -26.01 -14.38 -28.66
C GLY A 579 -26.00 -15.86 -29.06
N ALA A 580 -24.86 -16.54 -28.95
CA ALA A 580 -24.71 -17.96 -29.25
C ALA A 580 -25.46 -18.82 -28.21
N VAL A 581 -25.26 -18.54 -26.90
CA VAL A 581 -25.97 -19.27 -25.82
C VAL A 581 -27.48 -19.15 -25.95
N ASN A 582 -27.97 -17.93 -26.14
CA ASN A 582 -29.40 -17.68 -26.37
C ASN A 582 -29.88 -18.25 -27.69
N GLY A 583 -29.03 -18.32 -28.73
CA GLY A 583 -29.27 -18.97 -29.99
C GLY A 583 -29.55 -20.46 -29.85
N VAL A 584 -28.71 -21.17 -29.08
CA VAL A 584 -28.92 -22.59 -28.73
C VAL A 584 -30.24 -22.76 -27.99
N GLY A 585 -30.53 -21.90 -27.03
CA GLY A 585 -31.81 -21.92 -26.29
C GLY A 585 -33.01 -21.74 -27.20
N ARG A 586 -32.94 -20.81 -28.17
CA ARG A 586 -34.00 -20.61 -29.22
C ARG A 586 -34.13 -21.83 -30.13
N LEU A 587 -33.01 -22.43 -30.56
CA LEU A 587 -33.00 -23.63 -31.38
C LEU A 587 -33.69 -24.80 -30.66
N VAL A 588 -33.32 -25.05 -29.40
CA VAL A 588 -33.92 -26.11 -28.58
C VAL A 588 -35.42 -25.89 -28.40
N ARG A 589 -35.83 -24.66 -28.06
CA ARG A 589 -37.26 -24.32 -27.96
C ARG A 589 -38.03 -24.49 -29.26
N GLY A 590 -37.45 -24.03 -30.37
CA GLY A 590 -38.06 -24.16 -31.70
C GLY A 590 -38.17 -25.62 -32.12
N THR A 591 -37.16 -26.44 -31.86
CA THR A 591 -37.18 -27.90 -32.11
C THR A 591 -38.20 -28.59 -31.22
N ALA A 592 -38.25 -28.27 -29.94
CA ALA A 592 -39.25 -28.81 -29.00
C ALA A 592 -40.69 -28.47 -29.44
N GLN A 593 -40.94 -27.23 -29.89
CA GLN A 593 -42.25 -26.83 -30.42
C GLN A 593 -42.64 -27.63 -31.69
N ARG A 594 -41.69 -27.88 -32.59
CA ARG A 594 -41.92 -28.70 -33.79
C ARG A 594 -42.19 -30.17 -33.43
N ILE A 595 -41.39 -30.75 -32.53
CA ILE A 595 -41.59 -32.13 -32.05
C ILE A 595 -42.93 -32.26 -31.34
N ARG A 596 -43.35 -31.24 -30.58
CA ARG A 596 -44.65 -31.23 -29.89
C ARG A 596 -45.85 -31.38 -30.85
N THR A 597 -45.72 -30.92 -32.12
CA THR A 597 -46.81 -31.11 -33.12
C THR A 597 -47.00 -32.56 -33.54
N VAL A 598 -46.00 -33.43 -33.30
CA VAL A 598 -46.13 -34.89 -33.48
C VAL A 598 -47.05 -35.53 -32.46
N GLN A 599 -47.24 -34.87 -31.30
CA GLN A 599 -48.22 -35.28 -30.31
C GLN A 599 -49.64 -34.85 -30.72
N SER A 600 -50.28 -35.66 -31.55
CA SER A 600 -51.60 -35.39 -32.09
C SER A 600 -52.74 -35.48 -31.03
N GLY A 601 -52.48 -35.94 -29.82
CA GLY A 601 -53.50 -36.21 -28.76
C GLY A 601 -54.41 -37.39 -29.09
N ASN A 602 -54.23 -38.03 -30.22
CA ASN A 602 -55.09 -39.12 -30.67
C ASN A 602 -54.41 -40.47 -30.34
N VAL A 603 -55.04 -41.23 -29.43
CA VAL A 603 -54.55 -42.53 -28.95
C VAL A 603 -54.33 -43.53 -30.08
N ARG A 604 -55.14 -43.50 -31.14
CA ARG A 604 -54.99 -44.36 -32.32
C ARG A 604 -53.65 -44.08 -33.04
N ASN A 605 -53.25 -42.83 -33.16
CA ASN A 605 -51.98 -42.48 -33.81
C ASN A 605 -50.78 -42.98 -33.01
N TYR A 606 -50.86 -42.94 -31.70
CA TYR A 606 -49.79 -43.48 -30.83
C TYR A 606 -49.73 -45.01 -30.92
N ALA A 607 -50.88 -45.69 -30.89
CA ALA A 607 -50.94 -47.13 -31.06
C ALA A 607 -50.39 -47.56 -32.42
N ALA A 608 -50.76 -46.85 -33.51
CA ALA A 608 -50.20 -47.09 -34.82
C ALA A 608 -48.66 -46.87 -34.88
N ALA A 609 -48.16 -45.80 -34.27
CA ALA A 609 -46.72 -45.52 -34.22
C ALA A 609 -45.94 -46.57 -33.41
N ILE A 610 -46.49 -47.06 -32.28
CA ILE A 610 -45.92 -48.17 -31.51
C ILE A 610 -45.91 -49.45 -32.37
N GLY A 611 -46.99 -49.75 -33.06
CA GLY A 611 -47.10 -50.90 -33.98
C GLY A 611 -46.07 -50.87 -35.07
N VAL A 612 -45.90 -49.72 -35.76
CA VAL A 612 -44.88 -49.53 -36.78
C VAL A 612 -43.48 -49.68 -36.18
N GLY A 613 -43.22 -49.13 -34.97
CA GLY A 613 -41.93 -49.25 -34.29
C GLY A 613 -41.61 -50.72 -33.94
N VAL A 614 -42.60 -51.50 -33.46
CA VAL A 614 -42.42 -52.92 -33.16
C VAL A 614 -42.13 -53.69 -34.46
N VAL A 615 -42.85 -53.45 -35.54
CA VAL A 615 -42.64 -54.10 -36.86
C VAL A 615 -41.25 -53.75 -37.40
N ALA A 616 -40.81 -52.48 -37.29
CA ALA A 616 -39.48 -52.07 -37.72
C ALA A 616 -38.37 -52.72 -36.90
N LEU A 617 -38.53 -52.82 -35.55
CA LEU A 617 -37.58 -53.52 -34.65
C LEU A 617 -37.53 -55.00 -34.94
N LEU A 618 -38.66 -55.68 -35.15
CA LEU A 618 -38.70 -57.10 -35.50
C LEU A 618 -38.08 -57.32 -36.87
N GLY A 619 -38.41 -56.47 -37.85
CA GLY A 619 -37.81 -56.53 -39.19
C GLY A 619 -36.32 -56.37 -39.16
N TRP A 620 -35.81 -55.37 -38.42
CA TRP A 620 -34.36 -55.17 -38.20
C TRP A 620 -33.73 -56.36 -37.52
N PHE A 621 -34.34 -56.91 -36.46
CA PHE A 621 -33.82 -58.08 -35.77
C PHE A 621 -33.77 -59.34 -36.68
N VAL A 622 -34.77 -59.54 -37.51
CA VAL A 622 -34.81 -60.67 -38.49
C VAL A 622 -33.67 -60.48 -39.52
N ILE A 623 -33.53 -59.24 -40.08
CA ILE A 623 -32.48 -58.97 -41.05
C ILE A 623 -31.09 -59.14 -40.48
N VAL A 624 -30.86 -58.65 -39.26
CA VAL A 624 -29.54 -58.79 -38.58
C VAL A 624 -29.27 -60.25 -38.25
N ARG A 625 -30.27 -61.03 -37.83
CA ARG A 625 -30.10 -62.45 -37.53
C ARG A 625 -30.03 -63.32 -38.77
N SER A 626 -30.60 -62.94 -39.92
CA SER A 626 -30.47 -63.65 -41.17
C SER A 626 -29.09 -63.44 -41.86
N ASN A 627 -28.36 -62.42 -41.38
CA ASN A 627 -26.98 -62.16 -41.85
C ASN A 627 -25.90 -62.67 -40.89
N LEU A 628 -26.27 -63.34 -39.78
CA LEU A 628 -25.44 -64.13 -38.91
C LEU A 628 -25.68 -65.65 -39.15
#